data_4cfc8ae59c6053c4b3314a433e061a3b
#
_entry.id   4cfc8ae59c6053c4b3314a433e061a3b
#
_cell.length_a   1.000
_cell.length_b   1.000
_cell.length_c   1.000
_cell.angle_alpha   90.00
_cell.angle_beta   90.00
_cell.angle_gamma   90.00
#
_symmetry.space_group_name_H-M   'P 1'
#
loop_
_entity.id
_entity.type
_entity.pdbx_description
1 polymer ?
#
loop_
_entity_poly.entity_id
_entity_poly.type
_entity_poly.pdbx_seq_one_letter_code
_entity_poly.pdbx_strand_id
1 'polypeptide(L)'
;TACQEAKKRGVTVSCDLNYRKNLWSSEKAGVVMGELMRYVDLCIANEEDADKVFGIRPADNNVDAGRINREGYMDVARELCRRFNCRQVAGTLRESISANDNRWSAMLYEKERACFSRSYLMHIVDRVGGGDSFGGALIYALRDGYTQQEAIEFAAAASCLKHSIEFDFNQATVDEVLALINGDAIGR
;
A
#
# COMPACT_ATOMS: atom_id res chain seq x y z
N THR A 1 -20.84 -2.72 -14.57
CA THR A 1 -20.71 -2.71 -13.13
C THR A 1 -20.13 -1.39 -12.62
N ALA A 2 -20.02 -1.17 -11.28
CA ALA A 2 -19.63 0.12 -10.70
C ALA A 2 -18.29 0.67 -11.24
N CYS A 3 -17.22 -0.13 -11.29
CA CYS A 3 -15.92 0.32 -11.82
C CYS A 3 -16.00 0.78 -13.29
N GLN A 4 -16.73 0.04 -14.12
CA GLN A 4 -16.92 0.38 -15.52
C GLN A 4 -17.68 1.71 -15.68
N GLU A 5 -18.70 1.93 -14.88
CA GLU A 5 -19.47 3.16 -14.92
C GLU A 5 -18.68 4.36 -14.38
N ALA A 6 -17.87 4.14 -13.35
CA ALA A 6 -16.94 5.14 -12.82
C ALA A 6 -15.96 5.61 -13.90
N LYS A 7 -15.36 4.68 -14.65
CA LYS A 7 -14.45 5.03 -15.76
C LYS A 7 -15.13 5.80 -16.87
N LYS A 8 -16.36 5.46 -17.25
CA LYS A 8 -17.13 6.22 -18.26
C LYS A 8 -17.36 7.67 -17.86
N ARG A 9 -17.44 7.93 -16.55
CA ARG A 9 -17.66 9.25 -15.96
C ARG A 9 -16.35 9.98 -15.60
N GLY A 10 -15.20 9.43 -15.95
CA GLY A 10 -13.90 10.01 -15.63
C GLY A 10 -13.54 9.98 -14.15
N VAL A 11 -14.19 9.11 -13.37
CA VAL A 11 -13.89 8.93 -11.95
C VAL A 11 -12.67 8.02 -11.79
N THR A 12 -11.70 8.44 -11.00
CA THR A 12 -10.53 7.63 -10.63
C THR A 12 -10.96 6.45 -9.76
N VAL A 13 -10.49 5.26 -10.09
CA VAL A 13 -10.78 4.03 -9.37
C VAL A 13 -9.52 3.55 -8.66
N SER A 14 -9.58 3.42 -7.34
CA SER A 14 -8.56 2.74 -6.55
C SER A 14 -9.05 1.38 -6.09
N CYS A 15 -8.14 0.42 -6.00
CA CYS A 15 -8.44 -0.93 -5.53
C CYS A 15 -7.30 -1.45 -4.67
N ASP A 16 -7.64 -1.87 -3.45
CA ASP A 16 -6.78 -2.69 -2.60
C ASP A 16 -7.07 -4.17 -2.91
N LEU A 17 -6.05 -4.92 -3.33
CA LEU A 17 -6.20 -6.35 -3.65
C LEU A 17 -6.62 -7.16 -2.44
N ASN A 18 -6.05 -6.85 -1.29
CA ASN A 18 -6.47 -7.30 0.03
C ASN A 18 -6.92 -8.77 0.09
N TYR A 19 -6.12 -9.68 -0.48
CA TYR A 19 -6.48 -11.09 -0.59
C TYR A 19 -6.67 -11.75 0.76
N ARG A 20 -7.76 -12.51 0.90
CA ARG A 20 -8.08 -13.27 2.10
C ARG A 20 -8.42 -14.72 1.75
N LYS A 21 -7.50 -15.65 2.02
CA LYS A 21 -7.65 -17.09 1.72
C LYS A 21 -8.90 -17.72 2.34
N ASN A 22 -9.41 -17.15 3.43
CA ASN A 22 -10.60 -17.66 4.11
C ASN A 22 -11.92 -17.21 3.45
N LEU A 23 -11.88 -16.25 2.52
CA LEU A 23 -13.07 -15.75 1.82
C LEU A 23 -13.23 -16.37 0.44
N TRP A 24 -12.13 -16.64 -0.26
CA TRP A 24 -12.16 -17.22 -1.61
C TRP A 24 -10.81 -17.85 -1.99
N SER A 25 -10.84 -18.71 -3.02
CA SER A 25 -9.62 -19.29 -3.54
C SER A 25 -8.81 -18.30 -4.39
N SER A 26 -7.52 -18.55 -4.50
CA SER A 26 -6.59 -17.77 -5.33
C SER A 26 -7.04 -17.72 -6.80
N GLU A 27 -7.51 -18.85 -7.34
CA GLU A 27 -7.98 -18.95 -8.73
C GLU A 27 -9.21 -18.07 -8.96
N LYS A 28 -10.19 -18.11 -8.04
CA LYS A 28 -11.38 -17.26 -8.13
C LYS A 28 -11.02 -15.79 -7.98
N ALA A 29 -10.15 -15.46 -7.03
CA ALA A 29 -9.64 -14.11 -6.85
C ALA A 29 -8.95 -13.61 -8.13
N GLY A 30 -8.07 -14.40 -8.73
CA GLY A 30 -7.38 -14.06 -9.97
C GLY A 30 -8.31 -13.76 -11.15
N VAL A 31 -9.37 -14.55 -11.32
CA VAL A 31 -10.37 -14.32 -12.38
C VAL A 31 -11.13 -13.03 -12.13
N VAL A 32 -11.72 -12.86 -10.95
CA VAL A 32 -12.57 -11.70 -10.63
C VAL A 32 -11.76 -10.41 -10.59
N MET A 33 -10.64 -10.42 -9.88
CA MET A 33 -9.79 -9.22 -9.77
C MET A 33 -9.12 -8.89 -11.10
N GLY A 34 -8.75 -9.88 -11.93
CA GLY A 34 -8.21 -9.65 -13.25
C GLY A 34 -9.18 -8.90 -14.18
N GLU A 35 -10.47 -9.12 -14.06
CA GLU A 35 -11.49 -8.34 -14.78
C GLU A 35 -11.66 -6.93 -14.20
N LEU A 36 -11.65 -6.78 -12.87
CA LEU A 36 -11.81 -5.50 -12.20
C LEU A 36 -10.62 -4.58 -12.43
N MET A 37 -9.40 -5.12 -12.40
CA MET A 37 -8.17 -4.37 -12.56
C MET A 37 -8.07 -3.60 -13.88
N ARG A 38 -8.80 -3.99 -14.91
CA ARG A 38 -8.89 -3.23 -16.18
C ARG A 38 -9.47 -1.82 -16.02
N TYR A 39 -10.13 -1.56 -14.91
CA TYR A 39 -10.75 -0.27 -14.60
C TYR A 39 -10.03 0.48 -13.49
N VAL A 40 -8.97 -0.09 -12.93
CA VAL A 40 -8.24 0.46 -11.77
C VAL A 40 -7.14 1.42 -12.23
N ASP A 41 -7.11 2.60 -11.63
CA ASP A 41 -6.06 3.60 -11.85
C ASP A 41 -4.94 3.47 -10.80
N LEU A 42 -5.30 3.24 -9.54
CA LEU A 42 -4.39 3.02 -8.42
C LEU A 42 -4.63 1.64 -7.82
N CYS A 43 -3.66 0.75 -7.97
CA CYS A 43 -3.65 -0.55 -7.30
C CYS A 43 -2.88 -0.44 -5.99
N ILE A 44 -3.50 -0.85 -4.88
CA ILE A 44 -2.84 -1.02 -3.59
C ILE A 44 -2.64 -2.52 -3.41
N ALA A 45 -1.39 -2.93 -3.25
CA ALA A 45 -1.02 -4.34 -3.11
C ALA A 45 0.33 -4.49 -2.41
N ASN A 46 0.48 -5.52 -1.61
CA ASN A 46 1.79 -6.01 -1.21
C ASN A 46 2.24 -7.14 -2.15
N GLU A 47 3.47 -7.61 -2.00
CA GLU A 47 4.00 -8.68 -2.83
C GLU A 47 3.26 -10.01 -2.65
N GLU A 48 2.74 -10.30 -1.46
CA GLU A 48 1.97 -11.51 -1.18
C GLU A 48 0.62 -11.49 -1.91
N ASP A 49 -0.07 -10.36 -1.90
CA ASP A 49 -1.33 -10.19 -2.64
C ASP A 49 -1.12 -10.36 -4.14
N ALA A 50 -0.07 -9.73 -4.71
CA ALA A 50 0.26 -9.85 -6.13
C ALA A 50 0.59 -11.29 -6.53
N ASP A 51 1.34 -12.02 -5.71
CA ASP A 51 1.63 -13.44 -5.93
C ASP A 51 0.37 -14.30 -5.83
N LYS A 52 -0.39 -14.17 -4.72
CA LYS A 52 -1.55 -15.03 -4.47
C LYS A 52 -2.67 -14.82 -5.49
N VAL A 53 -2.90 -13.58 -5.91
CA VAL A 53 -4.01 -13.25 -6.83
C VAL A 53 -3.61 -13.44 -8.29
N PHE A 54 -2.39 -13.06 -8.67
CA PHE A 54 -1.98 -12.99 -10.08
C PHE A 54 -0.76 -13.81 -10.43
N GLY A 55 -0.10 -14.44 -9.46
CA GLY A 55 1.16 -15.17 -9.66
C GLY A 55 2.33 -14.25 -10.02
N ILE A 56 2.23 -12.95 -9.69
CA ILE A 56 3.28 -11.96 -9.98
C ILE A 56 4.28 -11.96 -8.82
N ARG A 57 5.52 -12.29 -9.13
CA ARG A 57 6.63 -12.38 -8.17
C ARG A 57 7.80 -11.53 -8.63
N PRO A 58 8.67 -11.07 -7.71
CA PRO A 58 9.94 -10.47 -8.07
C PRO A 58 10.76 -11.38 -9.00
N ALA A 59 11.49 -10.78 -9.93
CA ALA A 59 12.34 -11.52 -10.86
C ALA A 59 13.50 -12.23 -10.17
N ASP A 60 14.00 -11.68 -9.07
CA ASP A 60 15.11 -12.24 -8.29
C ASP A 60 14.63 -12.60 -6.88
N ASN A 61 14.72 -13.89 -6.53
CA ASN A 61 14.33 -14.43 -5.22
C ASN A 61 15.45 -14.32 -4.17
N ASN A 62 16.51 -13.57 -4.44
CA ASN A 62 17.56 -13.30 -3.45
C ASN A 62 17.05 -12.38 -2.33
N VAL A 63 16.14 -12.91 -1.53
CA VAL A 63 15.74 -12.29 -0.27
C VAL A 63 16.86 -12.61 0.72
N ASP A 64 17.81 -11.70 0.87
CA ASP A 64 18.61 -11.66 2.09
C ASP A 64 17.63 -11.59 3.25
N ALA A 65 17.54 -12.65 4.04
CA ALA A 65 16.56 -12.82 5.09
C ALA A 65 16.59 -11.57 6.02
N GLY A 66 15.55 -10.74 5.94
CA GLY A 66 15.35 -9.57 6.78
C GLY A 66 15.58 -8.21 6.14
N ARG A 67 15.96 -8.10 4.86
CA ARG A 67 16.07 -6.80 4.16
C ARG A 67 14.97 -6.61 3.11
N ILE A 68 14.41 -5.41 3.08
CA ILE A 68 13.43 -5.02 2.06
C ILE A 68 14.12 -4.99 0.69
N ASN A 69 13.71 -5.88 -0.22
CA ASN A 69 14.16 -5.89 -1.60
C ASN A 69 13.38 -4.84 -2.42
N ARG A 70 13.84 -3.59 -2.43
CA ARG A 70 13.19 -2.48 -3.16
C ARG A 70 13.04 -2.74 -4.65
N GLU A 71 14.02 -3.38 -5.28
CA GLU A 71 13.97 -3.72 -6.70
C GLU A 71 12.87 -4.75 -6.98
N GLY A 72 12.75 -5.77 -6.14
CA GLY A 72 11.68 -6.75 -6.24
C GLY A 72 10.29 -6.14 -6.14
N TYR A 73 10.09 -5.16 -5.24
CA TYR A 73 8.81 -4.42 -5.17
C TYR A 73 8.55 -3.61 -6.44
N MET A 74 9.57 -2.98 -7.00
CA MET A 74 9.45 -2.24 -8.26
C MET A 74 9.11 -3.16 -9.43
N ASP A 75 9.70 -4.37 -9.50
CA ASP A 75 9.40 -5.34 -10.53
C ASP A 75 7.94 -5.81 -10.47
N VAL A 76 7.44 -6.11 -9.28
CA VAL A 76 6.02 -6.45 -9.06
C VAL A 76 5.12 -5.31 -9.49
N ALA A 77 5.42 -4.07 -9.09
CA ALA A 77 4.63 -2.90 -9.47
C ALA A 77 4.64 -2.64 -10.97
N ARG A 78 5.81 -2.77 -11.62
CA ARG A 78 5.95 -2.66 -13.08
C ARG A 78 5.09 -3.70 -13.80
N GLU A 79 5.13 -4.95 -13.36
CA GLU A 79 4.36 -6.02 -13.99
C GLU A 79 2.85 -5.82 -13.78
N LEU A 80 2.39 -5.36 -12.62
CA LEU A 80 1.00 -4.98 -12.39
C LEU A 80 0.55 -3.86 -13.33
N CYS A 81 1.34 -2.79 -13.46
CA CYS A 81 1.06 -1.70 -14.39
C CYS A 81 1.01 -2.19 -15.84
N ARG A 82 1.98 -3.00 -16.26
CA ARG A 82 2.06 -3.55 -17.60
C ARG A 82 0.87 -4.45 -17.94
N ARG A 83 0.49 -5.33 -17.02
CA ARG A 83 -0.56 -6.33 -17.23
C ARG A 83 -1.97 -5.74 -17.22
N PHE A 84 -2.21 -4.77 -16.36
CA PHE A 84 -3.55 -4.21 -16.12
C PHE A 84 -3.73 -2.77 -16.57
N ASN A 85 -2.65 -2.13 -17.06
CA ASN A 85 -2.65 -0.73 -17.48
C ASN A 85 -3.10 0.23 -16.37
N CYS A 86 -2.85 -0.11 -15.10
CA CYS A 86 -3.05 0.82 -14.00
C CYS A 86 -1.94 1.89 -14.01
N ARG A 87 -2.31 3.12 -13.62
CA ARG A 87 -1.39 4.26 -13.62
C ARG A 87 -0.39 4.20 -12.48
N GLN A 88 -0.85 3.74 -11.32
CA GLN A 88 -0.07 3.73 -10.08
C GLN A 88 -0.23 2.40 -9.37
N VAL A 89 0.84 1.96 -8.72
CA VAL A 89 0.84 0.86 -7.75
C VAL A 89 1.47 1.34 -6.46
N ALA A 90 0.80 1.09 -5.35
CA ALA A 90 1.30 1.42 -4.02
C ALA A 90 1.28 0.19 -3.12
N GLY A 91 2.20 0.12 -2.19
CA GLY A 91 2.23 -0.96 -1.22
C GLY A 91 3.04 -0.62 0.01
N THR A 92 2.70 -1.29 1.11
CA THR A 92 3.43 -1.21 2.36
C THR A 92 4.56 -2.23 2.37
N LEU A 93 5.70 -1.83 2.93
CA LEU A 93 6.88 -2.66 3.07
C LEU A 93 7.12 -2.89 4.57
N ARG A 94 7.07 -4.15 4.97
CA ARG A 94 7.21 -4.55 6.36
C ARG A 94 8.46 -5.40 6.58
N GLU A 95 9.29 -4.99 7.52
CA GLU A 95 10.38 -5.79 8.06
C GLU A 95 10.03 -6.16 9.50
N SER A 96 9.80 -7.45 9.76
CA SER A 96 9.47 -7.95 11.11
C SER A 96 10.73 -8.13 11.91
N ILE A 97 10.84 -7.43 13.05
CA ILE A 97 11.93 -7.56 14.01
C ILE A 97 11.53 -8.54 15.10
N SER A 98 10.32 -8.39 15.63
CA SER A 98 9.71 -9.30 16.59
C SER A 98 8.21 -9.45 16.29
N ALA A 99 7.48 -10.14 17.16
CA ALA A 99 6.03 -10.25 17.04
C ALA A 99 5.34 -8.88 17.06
N ASN A 100 5.86 -7.93 17.86
CA ASN A 100 5.26 -6.62 18.06
C ASN A 100 6.10 -5.46 17.52
N ASP A 101 7.36 -5.67 17.14
CA ASP A 101 8.23 -4.61 16.65
C ASP A 101 8.50 -4.81 15.16
N ASN A 102 8.18 -3.81 14.37
CA ASN A 102 8.38 -3.83 12.92
C ASN A 102 9.04 -2.53 12.45
N ARG A 103 9.77 -2.64 11.32
CA ARG A 103 10.03 -1.48 10.49
C ARG A 103 8.96 -1.39 9.42
N TRP A 104 8.43 -0.20 9.24
CA TRP A 104 7.33 0.09 8.36
C TRP A 104 7.69 1.20 7.39
N SER A 105 7.53 0.93 6.12
CA SER A 105 7.70 1.90 5.05
C SER A 105 6.74 1.59 3.91
N ALA A 106 6.74 2.39 2.87
CA ALA A 106 5.86 2.22 1.74
C ALA A 106 6.52 2.64 0.43
N MET A 107 5.94 2.19 -0.68
CA MET A 107 6.33 2.53 -2.04
C MET A 107 5.12 3.00 -2.83
N LEU A 108 5.32 4.03 -3.67
CA LEU A 108 4.41 4.43 -4.73
C LEU A 108 5.17 4.39 -6.06
N TYR A 109 4.67 3.61 -7.00
CA TYR A 109 5.24 3.43 -8.34
C TYR A 109 4.33 4.07 -9.39
N GLU A 110 4.91 4.88 -10.27
CA GLU A 110 4.26 5.48 -11.43
C GLU A 110 5.28 5.80 -12.51
N LYS A 111 4.97 5.54 -13.79
CA LYS A 111 5.80 5.92 -14.96
C LYS A 111 7.27 5.50 -14.82
N GLU A 112 7.51 4.24 -14.53
CA GLU A 112 8.86 3.64 -14.38
C GLU A 112 9.68 4.25 -13.22
N ARG A 113 9.04 4.97 -12.30
CA ARG A 113 9.68 5.56 -11.12
C ARG A 113 8.99 5.10 -9.85
N ALA A 114 9.78 4.88 -8.81
CA ALA A 114 9.27 4.58 -7.49
C ALA A 114 9.72 5.64 -6.48
N CYS A 115 8.77 6.11 -5.68
CA CYS A 115 9.02 6.88 -4.48
C CYS A 115 8.90 5.94 -3.28
N PHE A 116 9.85 6.01 -2.36
CA PHE A 116 9.83 5.25 -1.11
C PHE A 116 9.73 6.21 0.06
N SER A 117 8.88 5.88 1.02
CA SER A 117 8.84 6.61 2.28
C SER A 117 10.08 6.31 3.13
N ARG A 118 10.28 7.14 4.15
CA ARG A 118 11.18 6.76 5.25
C ARG A 118 10.67 5.50 5.95
N SER A 119 11.54 4.86 6.70
CA SER A 119 11.22 3.69 7.51
C SER A 119 10.99 4.10 8.96
N TYR A 120 9.85 3.70 9.51
CA TYR A 120 9.47 3.92 10.90
C TYR A 120 9.70 2.64 11.69
N LEU A 121 10.38 2.75 12.83
CA LEU A 121 10.41 1.68 13.84
C LEU A 121 9.17 1.84 14.71
N MET A 122 8.33 0.84 14.78
CA MET A 122 7.08 0.90 15.53
C MET A 122 6.87 -0.32 16.41
N HIS A 123 6.27 -0.09 17.57
CA HIS A 123 5.70 -1.12 18.41
C HIS A 123 4.20 -1.24 18.11
N ILE A 124 3.75 -2.44 17.75
CA ILE A 124 2.37 -2.65 17.32
C ILE A 124 1.50 -2.94 18.54
N VAL A 125 0.50 -2.09 18.73
CA VAL A 125 -0.61 -2.29 19.66
C VAL A 125 -1.71 -3.08 18.96
N ASP A 126 -2.13 -2.63 17.76
CA ASP A 126 -3.13 -3.33 16.95
C ASP A 126 -2.80 -3.24 15.44
N ARG A 127 -2.95 -4.36 14.75
CA ARG A 127 -2.68 -4.47 13.29
C ARG A 127 -3.89 -4.17 12.42
N VAL A 128 -5.08 -4.25 13.01
CA VAL A 128 -6.34 -4.09 12.25
C VAL A 128 -6.47 -2.65 11.75
N GLY A 129 -6.86 -2.47 10.50
CA GLY A 129 -7.04 -1.14 9.90
C GLY A 129 -5.73 -0.44 9.45
N GLY A 130 -4.55 -1.04 9.66
CA GLY A 130 -3.28 -0.44 9.21
C GLY A 130 -3.20 -0.27 7.69
N GLY A 131 -3.66 -1.27 6.92
CA GLY A 131 -3.76 -1.19 5.45
C GLY A 131 -4.81 -0.18 4.99
N ASP A 132 -5.98 -0.18 5.61
CA ASP A 132 -7.07 0.77 5.31
C ASP A 132 -6.63 2.20 5.59
N SER A 133 -5.91 2.42 6.70
CA SER A 133 -5.31 3.72 7.02
C SER A 133 -4.29 4.16 5.97
N PHE A 134 -3.43 3.25 5.51
CA PHE A 134 -2.49 3.52 4.43
C PHE A 134 -3.22 3.94 3.14
N GLY A 135 -4.18 3.12 2.70
CA GLY A 135 -4.93 3.38 1.47
C GLY A 135 -5.72 4.68 1.52
N GLY A 136 -6.42 4.94 2.63
CA GLY A 136 -7.19 6.17 2.84
C GLY A 136 -6.32 7.42 2.86
N ALA A 137 -5.19 7.37 3.57
CA ALA A 137 -4.24 8.48 3.65
C ALA A 137 -3.56 8.75 2.30
N LEU A 138 -3.21 7.72 1.53
CA LEU A 138 -2.65 7.86 0.19
C LEU A 138 -3.63 8.55 -0.77
N ILE A 139 -4.89 8.11 -0.77
CA ILE A 139 -5.94 8.70 -1.61
C ILE A 139 -6.18 10.17 -1.22
N TYR A 140 -6.23 10.45 0.09
CA TYR A 140 -6.36 11.81 0.60
C TYR A 140 -5.22 12.70 0.07
N ALA A 141 -3.97 12.33 0.30
CA ALA A 141 -2.81 13.12 -0.09
C ALA A 141 -2.72 13.35 -1.60
N LEU A 142 -2.98 12.31 -2.42
CA LEU A 142 -2.99 12.42 -3.89
C LEU A 142 -4.10 13.35 -4.39
N ARG A 143 -5.25 13.39 -3.71
CA ARG A 143 -6.35 14.30 -4.05
C ARG A 143 -6.10 15.73 -3.60
N ASP A 144 -5.42 15.91 -2.50
CA ASP A 144 -5.10 17.23 -1.92
C ASP A 144 -3.90 17.90 -2.60
N GLY A 145 -3.36 17.29 -3.66
CA GLY A 145 -2.32 17.88 -4.51
C GLY A 145 -0.89 17.67 -4.02
N TYR A 146 -0.67 16.76 -3.08
CA TYR A 146 0.68 16.38 -2.64
C TYR A 146 1.45 15.76 -3.80
N THR A 147 2.76 15.99 -3.84
CA THR A 147 3.64 15.25 -4.75
C THR A 147 3.64 13.76 -4.40
N GLN A 148 4.09 12.92 -5.30
CA GLN A 148 4.15 11.47 -5.05
C GLN A 148 4.99 11.11 -3.82
N GLN A 149 6.11 11.82 -3.61
CA GLN A 149 6.97 11.60 -2.45
C GLN A 149 6.27 12.02 -1.16
N GLU A 150 5.62 13.17 -1.13
CA GLU A 150 4.86 13.64 0.03
C GLU A 150 3.67 12.73 0.32
N ALA A 151 2.95 12.29 -0.71
CA ALA A 151 1.80 11.39 -0.56
C ALA A 151 2.19 10.04 0.04
N ILE A 152 3.32 9.45 -0.40
CA ILE A 152 3.76 8.16 0.15
C ILE A 152 4.33 8.30 1.57
N GLU A 153 4.99 9.43 1.89
CA GLU A 153 5.40 9.75 3.26
C GLU A 153 4.19 9.88 4.18
N PHE A 154 3.19 10.64 3.75
CA PHE A 154 1.96 10.85 4.50
C PHE A 154 1.22 9.53 4.76
N ALA A 155 1.05 8.70 3.73
CA ALA A 155 0.38 7.41 3.84
C ALA A 155 1.11 6.43 4.79
N ALA A 156 2.44 6.35 4.68
CA ALA A 156 3.24 5.50 5.55
C ALA A 156 3.19 5.95 7.01
N ALA A 157 3.26 7.27 7.26
CA ALA A 157 3.18 7.85 8.60
C ALA A 157 1.80 7.62 9.23
N ALA A 158 0.71 7.88 8.49
CA ALA A 158 -0.66 7.65 8.96
C ALA A 158 -0.89 6.18 9.33
N SER A 159 -0.42 5.26 8.49
CA SER A 159 -0.49 3.83 8.77
C SER A 159 0.36 3.44 9.98
N CYS A 160 1.54 4.02 10.14
CA CYS A 160 2.40 3.80 11.30
C CYS A 160 1.67 4.20 12.59
N LEU A 161 1.08 5.40 12.64
CA LEU A 161 0.30 5.88 13.79
C LEU A 161 -0.88 4.96 14.11
N LYS A 162 -1.59 4.46 13.08
CA LYS A 162 -2.69 3.52 13.28
C LYS A 162 -2.27 2.28 14.06
N HIS A 163 -1.08 1.77 13.86
CA HIS A 163 -0.61 0.58 14.58
C HIS A 163 -0.40 0.80 16.08
N SER A 164 -0.36 2.05 16.54
CA SER A 164 -0.30 2.41 17.96
C SER A 164 -1.68 2.63 18.61
N ILE A 165 -2.76 2.52 17.82
CA ILE A 165 -4.14 2.77 18.23
C ILE A 165 -4.89 1.43 18.25
N GLU A 166 -5.63 1.16 19.31
CA GLU A 166 -6.48 -0.02 19.41
C GLU A 166 -7.65 0.04 18.41
N PHE A 167 -8.17 -1.10 18.04
CA PHE A 167 -9.26 -1.31 17.08
C PHE A 167 -8.88 -0.93 15.64
N ASP A 168 -9.86 -0.84 14.76
CA ASP A 168 -9.69 -0.71 13.30
C ASP A 168 -9.65 0.74 12.79
N PHE A 169 -10.21 1.71 13.52
CA PHE A 169 -10.24 3.10 13.10
C PHE A 169 -8.93 3.84 13.40
N ASN A 170 -8.43 4.56 12.39
CA ASN A 170 -7.36 5.52 12.61
C ASN A 170 -7.96 6.80 13.22
N GLN A 171 -7.47 7.20 14.38
CA GLN A 171 -7.87 8.42 15.08
C GLN A 171 -6.81 9.54 14.97
N ALA A 172 -5.70 9.25 14.27
CA ALA A 172 -4.66 10.25 14.08
C ALA A 172 -5.14 11.40 13.18
N THR A 173 -4.85 12.61 13.61
CA THR A 173 -5.12 13.83 12.85
C THR A 173 -4.05 14.08 11.78
N VAL A 174 -4.35 14.95 10.81
CA VAL A 174 -3.37 15.38 9.80
C VAL A 174 -2.13 15.99 10.45
N ASP A 175 -2.32 16.82 11.49
CA ASP A 175 -1.21 17.48 12.20
C ASP A 175 -0.30 16.47 12.90
N GLU A 176 -0.85 15.42 13.50
CA GLU A 176 -0.05 14.35 14.11
C GLU A 176 0.73 13.54 13.06
N VAL A 177 0.14 13.29 11.90
CA VAL A 177 0.83 12.63 10.77
C VAL A 177 1.99 13.51 10.29
N LEU A 178 1.77 14.80 10.12
CA LEU A 178 2.81 15.75 9.70
C LEU A 178 3.91 15.89 10.76
N ALA A 179 3.56 15.92 12.05
CA ALA A 179 4.53 15.93 13.14
C ALA A 179 5.43 14.69 13.11
N LEU A 180 4.87 13.50 12.88
CA LEU A 180 5.67 12.28 12.72
C LEU A 180 6.61 12.36 11.52
N ILE A 181 6.15 12.88 10.38
CA ILE A 181 6.98 13.06 9.17
C ILE A 181 8.14 14.01 9.46
N ASN A 182 7.90 15.10 10.18
CA ASN A 182 8.94 16.09 10.52
C ASN A 182 9.91 15.61 11.60
N GLY A 183 9.62 14.50 12.27
CA GLY A 183 10.42 13.97 13.37
C GLY A 183 10.15 14.69 14.69
N ASP A 184 9.07 15.43 14.78
CA ASP A 184 8.63 16.06 16.01
C ASP A 184 8.13 14.99 17.00
N ALA A 185 8.39 15.20 18.29
CA ALA A 185 7.79 14.35 19.30
C ALA A 185 6.27 14.54 19.24
N ILE A 186 5.55 13.47 18.86
CA ILE A 186 4.08 13.50 18.88
C ILE A 186 3.70 13.73 20.34
N GLY A 187 3.13 14.90 20.60
CA GLY A 187 2.80 15.35 21.93
C GLY A 187 1.92 14.35 22.66
N ARG A 188 2.11 14.29 23.90
CA ARG A 188 1.33 13.52 24.87
C ARG A 188 0.01 14.18 25.11
#